data_c3f20be50af17ae2211a3327476889ed
#
_entry.id   c3f20be50af17ae2211a3327476889ed
#
_cell.length_a   1.000
_cell.length_b   1.000
_cell.length_c   1.000
_cell.angle_alpha   90.00
_cell.angle_beta   90.00
_cell.angle_gamma   90.00
#
_symmetry.space_group_name_H-M   'P 1'
#
loop_
_entity.id
_entity.type
_entity.pdbx_description
1 polymer ?
#
loop_
_entity_poly.entity_id
_entity_poly.type
_entity_poly.pdbx_seq_one_letter_code
_entity_poly.pdbx_strand_id
1 'polypeptide(L)'
;MKPLREPAFARLWIAAFFSETAEWMLQIALPVFVFQTTGSAATTALSIVLGLVPAVLLSPVAGVIADRWNRRLVLCVVCAGQAFVALPLLFVASGGPVFVIYGVMAAQAGLASLFEPARNALVPELVAPGELIGANGLMSINGSVARLAGGWAGGLLLGFGGLGWVVVAYLGVLVIGSALLARPFRRVAAPKAARPHEPVLRAWIDGLREIGREGRLRLAGVVVVLTSLAQGMFLVLFVVFVLDILDGTEGDVGLLRGVQALGGLAAGFAVATIARKVAPAALLGWGGLALGLLSALIWNLPALTASLGVFIGLFGVVGAPGVLAGSGLLSLVQTAASPERSGRVLSTVFAGTAGFTALGALVTGGLLDVLGTGVLLNVQAGLHTVSALVVLGVSASGKLRRDPIPAVPRSG
;
A
#
# COMPACT_ATOMS: atom_id res chain seq x y z
N MET A 1 25.09 -6.93 -1.85
CA MET A 1 24.23 -6.94 -3.07
C MET A 1 24.44 -8.19 -3.96
N LYS A 2 24.63 -9.37 -3.33
CA LYS A 2 24.84 -10.63 -4.06
C LYS A 2 23.68 -11.02 -4.98
N PRO A 3 22.37 -10.86 -4.60
CA PRO A 3 21.25 -11.26 -5.46
C PRO A 3 21.23 -10.58 -6.83
N LEU A 4 21.67 -9.31 -6.94
CA LEU A 4 21.70 -8.59 -8.22
C LEU A 4 22.78 -9.11 -9.19
N ARG A 5 23.69 -9.97 -8.75
CA ARG A 5 24.67 -10.64 -9.62
C ARG A 5 24.03 -11.79 -10.42
N GLU A 6 22.88 -12.29 -9.96
CA GLU A 6 22.08 -13.27 -10.70
C GLU A 6 21.31 -12.56 -11.81
N PRO A 7 21.63 -12.78 -13.10
CA PRO A 7 21.04 -12.02 -14.21
C PRO A 7 19.51 -12.18 -14.30
N ALA A 8 18.98 -13.33 -13.86
CA ALA A 8 17.55 -13.59 -13.82
C ALA A 8 16.85 -12.73 -12.78
N PHE A 9 17.40 -12.65 -11.56
CA PHE A 9 16.86 -11.80 -10.49
C PHE A 9 17.01 -10.31 -10.84
N ALA A 10 18.15 -9.89 -11.37
CA ALA A 10 18.36 -8.49 -11.78
C ALA A 10 17.33 -8.04 -12.83
N ARG A 11 17.03 -8.89 -13.83
CA ARG A 11 15.98 -8.60 -14.82
C ARG A 11 14.59 -8.51 -14.20
N LEU A 12 14.24 -9.43 -13.30
CA LEU A 12 12.98 -9.36 -12.57
C LEU A 12 12.91 -8.08 -11.73
N TRP A 13 14.00 -7.71 -11.06
CA TRP A 13 14.09 -6.52 -10.23
C TRP A 13 13.86 -5.24 -11.04
N ILE A 14 14.49 -5.12 -12.22
CA ILE A 14 14.31 -3.98 -13.13
C ILE A 14 12.89 -3.97 -13.71
N ALA A 15 12.37 -5.12 -14.14
CA ALA A 15 11.01 -5.22 -14.67
C ALA A 15 9.95 -4.85 -13.63
N ALA A 16 10.13 -5.29 -12.38
CA ALA A 16 9.27 -4.92 -11.25
C ALA A 16 9.33 -3.41 -10.98
N PHE A 17 10.52 -2.80 -11.05
CA PHE A 17 10.68 -1.35 -10.93
C PHE A 17 9.84 -0.58 -11.95
N PHE A 18 9.90 -0.96 -13.21
CA PHE A 18 9.11 -0.31 -14.25
C PHE A 18 7.62 -0.55 -14.07
N SER A 19 7.20 -1.77 -13.75
CA SER A 19 5.78 -2.08 -13.54
C SER A 19 5.20 -1.33 -12.34
N GLU A 20 5.91 -1.29 -11.21
CA GLU A 20 5.48 -0.56 -10.01
C GLU A 20 5.52 0.96 -10.24
N THR A 21 6.51 1.48 -10.98
CA THR A 21 6.57 2.89 -11.37
C THR A 21 5.34 3.27 -12.20
N ALA A 22 4.98 2.45 -13.19
CA ALA A 22 3.78 2.65 -14.00
C ALA A 22 2.51 2.66 -13.13
N GLU A 23 2.38 1.70 -12.22
CA GLU A 23 1.24 1.64 -11.30
C GLU A 23 1.11 2.91 -10.46
N TRP A 24 2.20 3.38 -9.85
CA TRP A 24 2.19 4.61 -9.04
C TRP A 24 1.92 5.87 -9.86
N MET A 25 2.32 5.91 -11.15
CA MET A 25 1.97 7.02 -12.05
C MET A 25 0.46 7.16 -12.18
N LEU A 26 -0.26 6.07 -12.47
CA LEU A 26 -1.72 6.12 -12.61
C LEU A 26 -2.43 6.31 -11.25
N GLN A 27 -1.93 5.71 -10.17
CA GLN A 27 -2.50 5.88 -8.84
C GLN A 27 -2.48 7.32 -8.34
N ILE A 28 -1.55 8.15 -8.80
CA ILE A 28 -1.51 9.58 -8.48
C ILE A 28 -2.25 10.38 -9.55
N ALA A 29 -1.95 10.17 -10.83
CA ALA A 29 -2.47 11.02 -11.90
C ALA A 29 -3.99 10.90 -12.07
N LEU A 30 -4.59 9.70 -11.96
CA LEU A 30 -6.01 9.54 -12.23
C LEU A 30 -6.91 10.21 -11.18
N PRO A 31 -6.72 10.03 -9.85
CA PRO A 31 -7.50 10.76 -8.86
C PRO A 31 -7.34 12.28 -8.96
N VAL A 32 -6.13 12.78 -9.25
CA VAL A 32 -5.87 14.22 -9.45
C VAL A 32 -6.61 14.72 -10.68
N PHE A 33 -6.53 14.02 -11.81
CA PHE A 33 -7.24 14.37 -13.04
C PHE A 33 -8.76 14.37 -12.85
N VAL A 34 -9.31 13.35 -12.16
CA VAL A 34 -10.74 13.29 -11.83
C VAL A 34 -11.15 14.50 -10.98
N PHE A 35 -10.38 14.83 -9.95
CA PHE A 35 -10.67 15.97 -9.10
C PHE A 35 -10.66 17.29 -9.88
N GLN A 36 -9.62 17.53 -10.69
CA GLN A 36 -9.52 18.75 -11.51
C GLN A 36 -10.64 18.88 -12.54
N THR A 37 -11.04 17.75 -13.14
CA THR A 37 -12.07 17.78 -14.20
C THR A 37 -13.49 17.93 -13.63
N THR A 38 -13.75 17.38 -12.43
CA THR A 38 -15.10 17.33 -11.85
C THR A 38 -15.30 18.30 -10.69
N GLY A 39 -14.23 18.78 -10.05
CA GLY A 39 -14.29 19.56 -8.80
C GLY A 39 -14.87 18.78 -7.61
N SER A 40 -15.08 17.47 -7.74
CA SER A 40 -15.84 16.68 -6.77
C SER A 40 -14.97 15.66 -6.04
N ALA A 41 -14.90 15.78 -4.72
CA ALA A 41 -14.25 14.81 -3.87
C ALA A 41 -14.96 13.44 -3.89
N ALA A 42 -16.29 13.41 -4.11
CA ALA A 42 -17.06 12.18 -4.20
C ALA A 42 -16.65 11.34 -5.43
N THR A 43 -16.48 11.96 -6.58
CA THR A 43 -16.02 11.31 -7.80
C THR A 43 -14.58 10.84 -7.68
N THR A 44 -13.74 11.64 -7.03
CA THR A 44 -12.35 11.29 -6.71
C THR A 44 -12.30 10.08 -5.75
N ALA A 45 -13.11 10.10 -4.70
CA ALA A 45 -13.23 8.97 -3.77
C ALA A 45 -13.66 7.68 -4.49
N LEU A 46 -14.65 7.77 -5.40
CA LEU A 46 -15.09 6.63 -6.20
C LEU A 46 -13.96 6.07 -7.05
N SER A 47 -13.14 6.92 -7.68
CA SER A 47 -11.99 6.48 -8.46
C SER A 47 -10.99 5.68 -7.60
N ILE A 48 -10.67 6.18 -6.40
CA ILE A 48 -9.77 5.52 -5.45
C ILE A 48 -10.34 4.15 -5.02
N VAL A 49 -11.62 4.09 -4.69
CA VAL A 49 -12.29 2.85 -4.28
C VAL A 49 -12.26 1.81 -5.39
N LEU A 50 -12.53 2.21 -6.63
CA LEU A 50 -12.45 1.32 -7.79
C LEU A 50 -11.03 0.89 -8.11
N GLY A 51 -10.02 1.67 -7.73
CA GLY A 51 -8.61 1.28 -7.77
C GLY A 51 -8.19 0.31 -6.65
N LEU A 52 -9.01 0.10 -5.62
CA LEU A 52 -8.67 -0.71 -4.45
C LEU A 52 -9.51 -1.99 -4.34
N VAL A 53 -10.85 -1.86 -4.39
CA VAL A 53 -11.79 -2.94 -4.09
C VAL A 53 -11.63 -4.15 -5.02
N PRO A 54 -11.50 -4.00 -6.35
CA PRO A 54 -11.34 -5.15 -7.25
C PRO A 54 -10.07 -5.97 -6.94
N ALA A 55 -8.98 -5.32 -6.54
CA ALA A 55 -7.75 -6.02 -6.17
C ALA A 55 -7.97 -6.95 -4.97
N VAL A 56 -8.72 -6.49 -3.97
CA VAL A 56 -9.06 -7.28 -2.77
C VAL A 56 -9.98 -8.44 -3.12
N LEU A 57 -11.02 -8.19 -3.90
CA LEU A 57 -11.99 -9.21 -4.29
C LEU A 57 -11.35 -10.31 -5.15
N LEU A 58 -10.37 -9.96 -5.98
CA LEU A 58 -9.67 -10.89 -6.86
C LEU A 58 -8.43 -11.53 -6.22
N SER A 59 -7.97 -11.04 -5.06
CA SER A 59 -6.76 -11.55 -4.39
C SER A 59 -6.75 -13.07 -4.15
N PRO A 60 -7.88 -13.75 -3.82
CA PRO A 60 -7.90 -15.19 -3.67
C PRO A 60 -7.67 -15.94 -5.00
N VAL A 61 -8.24 -15.41 -6.09
CA VAL A 61 -8.06 -15.96 -7.44
C VAL A 61 -6.62 -15.73 -7.88
N ALA A 62 -6.05 -14.58 -7.56
CA ALA A 62 -4.66 -14.23 -7.84
C ALA A 62 -3.67 -15.23 -7.21
N GLY A 63 -3.89 -15.61 -5.95
CA GLY A 63 -3.08 -16.63 -5.28
C GLY A 63 -3.11 -17.98 -6.01
N VAL A 64 -4.30 -18.44 -6.42
CA VAL A 64 -4.46 -19.70 -7.17
C VAL A 64 -3.74 -19.65 -8.52
N ILE A 65 -3.85 -18.55 -9.24
CA ILE A 65 -3.19 -18.34 -10.53
C ILE A 65 -1.67 -18.34 -10.35
N ALA A 66 -1.14 -17.62 -9.35
CA ALA A 66 0.29 -17.55 -9.05
C ALA A 66 0.89 -18.92 -8.68
N ASP A 67 0.10 -19.82 -8.07
CA ASP A 67 0.54 -21.15 -7.68
C ASP A 67 0.49 -22.16 -8.85
N ARG A 68 -0.52 -22.06 -9.73
CA ARG A 68 -0.78 -23.08 -10.78
C ARG A 68 -0.15 -22.73 -12.13
N TRP A 69 0.00 -21.45 -12.46
CA TRP A 69 0.42 -21.02 -13.77
C TRP A 69 1.91 -20.67 -13.79
N ASN A 70 2.48 -20.58 -14.98
CA ASN A 70 3.85 -20.10 -15.15
C ASN A 70 3.93 -18.64 -14.71
N ARG A 71 4.57 -18.39 -13.57
CA ARG A 71 4.67 -17.10 -12.89
C ARG A 71 5.18 -15.99 -13.81
N ARG A 72 6.19 -16.30 -14.63
CA ARG A 72 6.70 -15.36 -15.65
C ARG A 72 5.62 -14.99 -16.67
N LEU A 73 4.88 -15.99 -17.17
CA LEU A 73 3.80 -15.74 -18.14
C LEU A 73 2.71 -14.90 -17.52
N VAL A 74 2.35 -15.14 -16.26
CA VAL A 74 1.39 -14.30 -15.50
C VAL A 74 1.86 -12.86 -15.48
N LEU A 75 3.13 -12.59 -15.13
CA LEU A 75 3.68 -11.24 -15.10
C LEU A 75 3.62 -10.56 -16.49
N CYS A 76 3.98 -11.29 -17.57
CA CYS A 76 3.89 -10.76 -18.94
C CYS A 76 2.44 -10.43 -19.34
N VAL A 77 1.50 -11.35 -19.05
CA VAL A 77 0.09 -11.16 -19.40
C VAL A 77 -0.52 -9.99 -18.59
N VAL A 78 -0.13 -9.85 -17.33
CA VAL A 78 -0.57 -8.71 -16.50
C VAL A 78 -0.07 -7.40 -17.08
N CYS A 79 1.23 -7.27 -17.38
CA CYS A 79 1.77 -6.04 -17.97
C CYS A 79 1.12 -5.71 -19.32
N ALA A 80 0.93 -6.71 -20.20
CA ALA A 80 0.25 -6.52 -21.48
C ALA A 80 -1.23 -6.14 -21.30
N GLY A 81 -1.92 -6.81 -20.38
CA GLY A 81 -3.31 -6.51 -20.03
C GLY A 81 -3.47 -5.09 -19.46
N GLN A 82 -2.58 -4.69 -18.55
CA GLN A 82 -2.54 -3.34 -17.99
C GLN A 82 -2.31 -2.28 -19.09
N ALA A 83 -1.40 -2.54 -20.03
CA ALA A 83 -1.18 -1.64 -21.17
C ALA A 83 -2.44 -1.54 -22.05
N PHE A 84 -3.08 -2.67 -22.37
CA PHE A 84 -4.32 -2.69 -23.15
C PHE A 84 -5.48 -1.97 -22.45
N VAL A 85 -5.68 -2.24 -21.17
CA VAL A 85 -6.73 -1.61 -20.36
C VAL A 85 -6.52 -0.10 -20.20
N ALA A 86 -5.28 0.40 -20.31
CA ALA A 86 -4.99 1.84 -20.24
C ALA A 86 -5.32 2.61 -21.54
N LEU A 87 -5.44 1.95 -22.69
CA LEU A 87 -5.68 2.61 -23.98
C LEU A 87 -6.92 3.53 -24.00
N PRO A 88 -8.08 3.16 -23.38
CA PRO A 88 -9.24 4.06 -23.30
C PRO A 88 -8.96 5.40 -22.62
N LEU A 89 -7.92 5.51 -21.78
CA LEU A 89 -7.53 6.79 -21.18
C LEU A 89 -7.06 7.82 -22.20
N LEU A 90 -6.56 7.40 -23.38
CA LEU A 90 -6.23 8.30 -24.49
C LEU A 90 -7.49 9.00 -25.04
N PHE A 91 -8.62 8.27 -25.07
CA PHE A 91 -9.90 8.88 -25.43
C PHE A 91 -10.36 9.89 -24.38
N VAL A 92 -10.18 9.61 -23.09
CA VAL A 92 -10.49 10.58 -22.02
C VAL A 92 -9.58 11.80 -22.12
N ALA A 93 -8.29 11.61 -22.42
CA ALA A 93 -7.33 12.68 -22.61
C ALA A 93 -7.70 13.64 -23.78
N SER A 94 -8.45 13.15 -24.77
CA SER A 94 -8.97 13.95 -25.91
C SER A 94 -10.35 14.57 -25.64
N GLY A 95 -10.83 14.60 -24.39
CA GLY A 95 -12.13 15.17 -24.03
C GLY A 95 -13.26 14.15 -23.87
N GLY A 96 -12.95 12.87 -23.84
CA GLY A 96 -13.90 11.79 -23.57
C GLY A 96 -14.42 11.79 -22.13
N PRO A 97 -15.47 11.01 -21.85
CA PRO A 97 -16.16 11.05 -20.58
C PRO A 97 -15.33 10.45 -19.43
N VAL A 98 -15.29 11.15 -18.31
CA VAL A 98 -14.49 10.79 -17.09
C VAL A 98 -14.86 9.41 -16.53
N PHE A 99 -16.11 8.95 -16.70
CA PHE A 99 -16.54 7.64 -16.18
C PHE A 99 -15.72 6.44 -16.74
N VAL A 100 -15.10 6.60 -17.90
CA VAL A 100 -14.18 5.59 -18.48
C VAL A 100 -13.02 5.31 -17.54
N ILE A 101 -12.54 6.31 -16.80
CA ILE A 101 -11.47 6.15 -15.80
C ILE A 101 -11.85 5.12 -14.74
N TYR A 102 -13.10 5.10 -14.30
CA TYR A 102 -13.57 4.16 -13.28
C TYR A 102 -13.46 2.70 -13.73
N GLY A 103 -13.85 2.43 -14.98
CA GLY A 103 -13.69 1.11 -15.58
C GLY A 103 -12.22 0.70 -15.71
N VAL A 104 -11.38 1.64 -16.14
CA VAL A 104 -9.94 1.42 -16.26
C VAL A 104 -9.32 1.17 -14.89
N MET A 105 -9.61 1.99 -13.87
CA MET A 105 -9.07 1.80 -12.53
C MET A 105 -9.48 0.45 -11.92
N ALA A 106 -10.74 0.04 -12.08
CA ALA A 106 -11.21 -1.25 -11.61
C ALA A 106 -10.50 -2.42 -12.31
N ALA A 107 -10.33 -2.36 -13.63
CA ALA A 107 -9.64 -3.39 -14.39
C ALA A 107 -8.13 -3.42 -14.08
N GLN A 108 -7.49 -2.26 -13.94
CA GLN A 108 -6.09 -2.13 -13.50
C GLN A 108 -5.87 -2.75 -12.13
N ALA A 109 -6.72 -2.43 -11.14
CA ALA A 109 -6.65 -3.00 -9.82
C ALA A 109 -6.79 -4.53 -9.82
N GLY A 110 -7.71 -5.05 -10.64
CA GLY A 110 -7.88 -6.49 -10.84
C GLY A 110 -6.63 -7.16 -11.40
N LEU A 111 -6.00 -6.57 -12.41
CA LEU A 111 -4.75 -7.08 -13.00
C LEU A 111 -3.58 -6.96 -12.04
N ALA A 112 -3.44 -5.82 -11.32
CA ALA A 112 -2.38 -5.60 -10.36
C ALA A 112 -2.39 -6.64 -9.21
N SER A 113 -3.58 -7.12 -8.82
CA SER A 113 -3.71 -8.16 -7.80
C SER A 113 -2.99 -9.48 -8.14
N LEU A 114 -2.76 -9.75 -9.43
CA LEU A 114 -2.05 -10.93 -9.92
C LEU A 114 -0.52 -10.74 -9.92
N PHE A 115 -0.05 -9.49 -10.04
CA PHE A 115 1.37 -9.20 -10.24
C PHE A 115 2.20 -9.53 -9.00
N GLU A 116 1.80 -9.01 -7.84
CA GLU A 116 2.57 -9.15 -6.61
C GLU A 116 2.70 -10.60 -6.12
N PRO A 117 1.62 -11.43 -6.08
CA PRO A 117 1.76 -12.85 -5.72
C PRO A 117 2.65 -13.63 -6.70
N ALA A 118 2.52 -13.37 -8.01
CA ALA A 118 3.34 -14.05 -9.02
C ALA A 118 4.82 -13.66 -8.90
N ARG A 119 5.12 -12.38 -8.69
CA ARG A 119 6.47 -11.86 -8.44
C ARG A 119 7.07 -12.46 -7.17
N ASN A 120 6.36 -12.40 -6.05
CA ASN A 120 6.84 -12.89 -4.76
C ASN A 120 7.07 -14.41 -4.77
N ALA A 121 6.26 -15.15 -5.53
CA ALA A 121 6.46 -16.59 -5.73
C ALA A 121 7.66 -16.91 -6.65
N LEU A 122 8.02 -16.00 -7.57
CA LEU A 122 9.13 -16.18 -8.50
C LEU A 122 10.50 -15.89 -7.86
N VAL A 123 10.59 -14.92 -6.95
CA VAL A 123 11.84 -14.51 -6.29
C VAL A 123 12.62 -15.69 -5.71
N PRO A 124 12.03 -16.64 -4.92
CA PRO A 124 12.76 -17.77 -4.37
C PRO A 124 13.29 -18.77 -5.41
N GLU A 125 12.78 -18.73 -6.65
CA GLU A 125 13.27 -19.61 -7.73
C GLU A 125 14.51 -19.03 -8.41
N LEU A 126 14.76 -17.73 -8.24
CA LEU A 126 15.81 -16.98 -8.95
C LEU A 126 17.06 -16.72 -8.11
N VAL A 127 17.01 -16.95 -6.80
CA VAL A 127 18.14 -16.71 -5.89
C VAL A 127 18.43 -17.94 -5.03
N ALA A 128 19.67 -18.07 -4.57
CA ALA A 128 20.03 -19.13 -3.63
C ALA A 128 19.29 -18.95 -2.28
N PRO A 129 18.98 -20.06 -1.55
CA PRO A 129 18.22 -20.00 -0.29
C PRO A 129 18.81 -19.02 0.75
N GLY A 130 20.13 -18.92 0.85
CA GLY A 130 20.82 -18.00 1.77
C GLY A 130 20.76 -16.53 1.36
N GLU A 131 20.31 -16.22 0.14
CA GLU A 131 20.23 -14.84 -0.39
C GLU A 131 18.79 -14.27 -0.39
N LEU A 132 17.80 -15.08 0.00
CA LEU A 132 16.39 -14.73 -0.08
C LEU A 132 16.04 -13.47 0.75
N ILE A 133 16.63 -13.33 1.93
CA ILE A 133 16.41 -12.14 2.79
C ILE A 133 16.92 -10.89 2.08
N GLY A 134 18.11 -10.97 1.46
CA GLY A 134 18.67 -9.85 0.70
C GLY A 134 17.85 -9.51 -0.54
N ALA A 135 17.33 -10.53 -1.25
CA ALA A 135 16.47 -10.35 -2.41
C ALA A 135 15.14 -9.64 -2.03
N ASN A 136 14.49 -10.05 -0.94
CA ASN A 136 13.28 -9.41 -0.45
C ASN A 136 13.54 -7.97 0.01
N GLY A 137 14.68 -7.70 0.65
CA GLY A 137 15.11 -6.34 0.99
C GLY A 137 15.27 -5.45 -0.24
N LEU A 138 15.89 -5.98 -1.30
CA LEU A 138 16.02 -5.26 -2.58
C LEU A 138 14.66 -5.02 -3.26
N MET A 139 13.69 -5.95 -3.16
CA MET A 139 12.33 -5.74 -3.66
C MET A 139 11.59 -4.65 -2.86
N SER A 140 11.78 -4.58 -1.56
CA SER A 140 11.18 -3.50 -0.74
C SER A 140 11.76 -2.12 -1.08
N ILE A 141 13.06 -2.02 -1.32
CA ILE A 141 13.71 -0.80 -1.80
C ILE A 141 13.16 -0.42 -3.18
N ASN A 142 13.02 -1.41 -4.08
CA ASN A 142 12.45 -1.25 -5.41
C ASN A 142 11.08 -0.57 -5.33
N GLY A 143 10.14 -1.13 -4.57
CA GLY A 143 8.79 -0.59 -4.43
C GLY A 143 8.77 0.84 -3.86
N SER A 144 9.70 1.16 -2.94
CA SER A 144 9.78 2.52 -2.38
C SER A 144 10.31 3.53 -3.39
N VAL A 145 11.34 3.15 -4.17
CA VAL A 145 11.90 4.01 -5.24
C VAL A 145 10.90 4.14 -6.39
N ALA A 146 10.23 3.06 -6.77
CA ALA A 146 9.19 3.07 -7.79
C ALA A 146 8.01 3.98 -7.43
N ARG A 147 7.59 3.98 -6.14
CA ARG A 147 6.56 4.88 -5.63
C ARG A 147 6.98 6.35 -5.72
N LEU A 148 8.22 6.67 -5.34
CA LEU A 148 8.75 8.02 -5.45
C LEU A 148 8.82 8.46 -6.92
N ALA A 149 9.44 7.64 -7.77
CA ALA A 149 9.61 7.94 -9.19
C ALA A 149 8.28 8.03 -9.93
N GLY A 150 7.40 7.04 -9.73
CA GLY A 150 6.09 6.97 -10.39
C GLY A 150 5.14 8.05 -9.92
N GLY A 151 5.07 8.30 -8.61
CA GLY A 151 4.23 9.36 -8.06
C GLY A 151 4.62 10.73 -8.59
N TRP A 152 5.92 11.06 -8.53
CA TRP A 152 6.43 12.33 -9.06
C TRP A 152 6.26 12.44 -10.58
N ALA A 153 6.62 11.39 -11.34
CA ALA A 153 6.46 11.41 -12.79
C ALA A 153 4.99 11.52 -13.20
N GLY A 154 4.07 10.82 -12.51
CA GLY A 154 2.64 10.89 -12.77
C GLY A 154 2.08 12.29 -12.59
N GLY A 155 2.39 12.95 -11.47
CA GLY A 155 1.98 14.33 -11.22
C GLY A 155 2.62 15.32 -12.17
N LEU A 156 3.96 15.23 -12.39
CA LEU A 156 4.69 16.12 -13.28
C LEU A 156 4.18 16.04 -14.73
N LEU A 157 4.01 14.83 -15.27
CA LEU A 157 3.52 14.64 -16.64
C LEU A 157 2.06 15.09 -16.80
N LEU A 158 1.24 14.91 -15.76
CA LEU A 158 -0.13 15.41 -15.76
C LEU A 158 -0.15 16.94 -15.85
N GLY A 159 0.63 17.64 -15.02
CA GLY A 159 0.72 19.09 -15.03
C GLY A 159 1.35 19.67 -16.30
N PHE A 160 2.38 18.98 -16.86
CA PHE A 160 3.09 19.46 -18.04
C PHE A 160 2.29 19.31 -19.35
N GLY A 161 1.63 18.19 -19.55
CA GLY A 161 0.99 17.87 -20.84
C GLY A 161 -0.33 17.09 -20.71
N GLY A 162 -0.92 17.04 -19.51
CA GLY A 162 -2.20 16.39 -19.26
C GLY A 162 -2.14 14.87 -19.27
N LEU A 163 -3.32 14.27 -19.18
CA LEU A 163 -3.49 12.82 -19.06
C LEU A 163 -2.85 12.04 -20.22
N GLY A 164 -2.85 12.60 -21.43
CA GLY A 164 -2.26 11.93 -22.60
C GLY A 164 -0.78 11.60 -22.43
N TRP A 165 0.01 12.53 -21.89
CA TRP A 165 1.43 12.31 -21.61
C TRP A 165 1.67 11.26 -20.53
N VAL A 166 0.83 11.25 -19.50
CA VAL A 166 0.86 10.20 -18.47
C VAL A 166 0.64 8.82 -19.09
N VAL A 167 -0.37 8.68 -19.95
CA VAL A 167 -0.71 7.40 -20.57
C VAL A 167 0.39 6.94 -21.53
N VAL A 168 0.95 7.84 -22.36
CA VAL A 168 2.06 7.49 -23.25
C VAL A 168 3.28 7.02 -22.47
N ALA A 169 3.66 7.74 -21.42
CA ALA A 169 4.78 7.34 -20.56
C ALA A 169 4.49 6.01 -19.84
N TYR A 170 3.27 5.82 -19.31
CA TYR A 170 2.81 4.59 -18.71
C TYR A 170 2.97 3.39 -19.66
N LEU A 171 2.48 3.50 -20.89
CA LEU A 171 2.62 2.46 -21.91
C LEU A 171 4.09 2.16 -22.23
N GLY A 172 4.92 3.21 -22.37
CA GLY A 172 6.36 3.06 -22.62
C GLY A 172 7.06 2.30 -21.49
N VAL A 173 6.78 2.64 -20.25
CA VAL A 173 7.34 1.99 -19.05
C VAL A 173 6.92 0.52 -18.98
N LEU A 174 5.65 0.20 -19.26
CA LEU A 174 5.15 -1.18 -19.28
C LEU A 174 5.75 -2.01 -20.45
N VAL A 175 5.96 -1.41 -21.61
CA VAL A 175 6.62 -2.08 -22.74
C VAL A 175 8.04 -2.50 -22.35
N ILE A 176 8.81 -1.61 -21.69
CA ILE A 176 10.15 -1.93 -21.19
C ILE A 176 10.09 -3.08 -20.18
N GLY A 177 9.21 -2.99 -19.18
CA GLY A 177 9.00 -4.04 -18.19
C GLY A 177 8.64 -5.39 -18.83
N SER A 178 7.69 -5.39 -19.78
CA SER A 178 7.26 -6.58 -20.51
C SER A 178 8.39 -7.20 -21.34
N ALA A 179 9.18 -6.39 -22.02
CA ALA A 179 10.32 -6.85 -22.82
C ALA A 179 11.39 -7.57 -21.97
N LEU A 180 11.63 -7.07 -20.75
CA LEU A 180 12.53 -7.71 -19.79
C LEU A 180 11.98 -9.05 -19.29
N LEU A 181 10.66 -9.16 -19.10
CA LEU A 181 9.99 -10.38 -18.68
C LEU A 181 9.82 -11.40 -19.81
N ALA A 182 9.82 -10.97 -21.07
CA ALA A 182 9.60 -11.83 -22.23
C ALA A 182 10.69 -12.91 -22.37
N ARG A 183 11.94 -12.62 -21.96
CA ARG A 183 13.04 -13.59 -22.03
C ARG A 183 12.92 -14.63 -20.90
N PRO A 184 13.12 -15.93 -21.15
CA PRO A 184 13.10 -16.98 -20.14
C PRO A 184 14.05 -16.69 -18.97
N PHE A 185 13.62 -17.03 -17.74
CA PHE A 185 14.47 -16.98 -16.57
C PHE A 185 15.17 -18.34 -16.35
N ARG A 186 16.46 -18.30 -16.06
CA ARG A 186 17.17 -19.48 -15.55
C ARG A 186 16.82 -19.60 -14.06
N ARG A 187 16.19 -20.72 -13.70
CA ARG A 187 15.83 -21.01 -12.30
C ARG A 187 17.04 -21.57 -11.57
N VAL A 188 17.24 -21.11 -10.33
CA VAL A 188 18.31 -21.59 -9.45
C VAL A 188 17.76 -22.63 -8.47
N ALA A 189 16.48 -22.55 -8.12
CA ALA A 189 15.82 -23.48 -7.20
C ALA A 189 14.56 -24.11 -7.83
N ALA A 190 14.19 -25.30 -7.35
CA ALA A 190 12.97 -25.98 -7.77
C ALA A 190 11.73 -25.22 -7.26
N PRO A 191 10.61 -25.22 -8.03
CA PRO A 191 9.36 -24.63 -7.59
C PRO A 191 8.86 -25.30 -6.30
N LYS A 192 8.40 -24.50 -5.34
CA LYS A 192 7.79 -25.02 -4.12
C LYS A 192 6.41 -25.60 -4.44
N ALA A 193 6.08 -26.78 -3.90
CA ALA A 193 4.78 -27.39 -4.11
C ALA A 193 3.64 -26.49 -3.62
N ALA A 194 2.57 -26.41 -4.43
CA ALA A 194 1.37 -25.64 -4.08
C ALA A 194 0.70 -26.24 -2.84
N ARG A 195 0.29 -25.38 -1.92
CA ARG A 195 -0.49 -25.80 -0.74
C ARG A 195 -1.97 -25.95 -1.11
N PRO A 196 -2.70 -26.89 -0.46
CA PRO A 196 -4.15 -27.00 -0.65
C PRO A 196 -4.84 -25.67 -0.28
N HIS A 197 -5.73 -25.20 -1.16
CA HIS A 197 -6.50 -23.97 -0.92
C HIS A 197 -7.79 -24.32 -0.19
N GLU A 198 -8.01 -23.67 0.94
CA GLU A 198 -9.32 -23.66 1.61
C GLU A 198 -10.28 -22.67 0.93
N PRO A 199 -11.61 -22.89 1.03
CA PRO A 199 -12.59 -21.92 0.55
C PRO A 199 -12.39 -20.56 1.26
N VAL A 200 -12.20 -19.50 0.49
CA VAL A 200 -11.85 -18.15 0.97
C VAL A 200 -12.82 -17.62 1.99
N LEU A 201 -14.14 -17.79 1.74
CA LEU A 201 -15.17 -17.32 2.66
C LEU A 201 -15.08 -18.00 4.03
N ARG A 202 -14.78 -19.32 4.04
CA ARG A 202 -14.60 -20.06 5.29
C ARG A 202 -13.36 -19.61 6.05
N ALA A 203 -12.25 -19.43 5.33
CA ALA A 203 -11.02 -18.91 5.91
C ALA A 203 -11.21 -17.51 6.52
N TRP A 204 -11.98 -16.66 5.85
CA TRP A 204 -12.31 -15.31 6.32
C TRP A 204 -13.19 -15.32 7.58
N ILE A 205 -14.28 -16.12 7.60
CA ILE A 205 -15.15 -16.28 8.77
C ILE A 205 -14.36 -16.82 9.97
N ASP A 206 -13.49 -17.81 9.75
CA ASP A 206 -12.66 -18.38 10.81
C ASP A 206 -11.62 -17.35 11.32
N GLY A 207 -11.08 -16.51 10.44
CA GLY A 207 -10.23 -15.38 10.82
C GLY A 207 -10.96 -14.37 11.70
N LEU A 208 -12.18 -13.97 11.34
CA LEU A 208 -13.02 -13.07 12.15
C LEU A 208 -13.34 -13.66 13.53
N ARG A 209 -13.66 -14.95 13.59
CA ARG A 209 -13.93 -15.64 14.87
C ARG A 209 -12.70 -15.65 15.76
N GLU A 210 -11.53 -15.88 15.20
CA GLU A 210 -10.26 -15.85 15.95
C GLU A 210 -9.96 -14.45 16.47
N ILE A 211 -10.14 -13.42 15.63
CA ILE A 211 -10.01 -12.01 16.05
C ILE A 211 -10.95 -11.70 17.22
N GLY A 212 -12.19 -12.18 17.18
CA GLY A 212 -13.17 -11.97 18.25
C GLY A 212 -12.85 -12.69 19.57
N ARG A 213 -12.08 -13.77 19.55
CA ARG A 213 -11.78 -14.60 20.73
C ARG A 213 -10.55 -14.12 21.50
N GLU A 214 -9.53 -13.65 20.78
CA GLU A 214 -8.23 -13.32 21.35
C GLU A 214 -8.14 -11.79 21.58
N GLY A 215 -7.86 -11.36 22.84
CA GLY A 215 -7.87 -9.96 23.24
C GLY A 215 -6.90 -9.06 22.46
N ARG A 216 -5.71 -9.57 22.12
CA ARG A 216 -4.72 -8.86 21.31
C ARG A 216 -5.17 -8.69 19.87
N LEU A 217 -5.82 -9.73 19.31
CA LEU A 217 -6.37 -9.67 17.96
C LEU A 217 -7.57 -8.74 17.88
N ARG A 218 -8.41 -8.66 18.94
CA ARG A 218 -9.48 -7.66 19.03
C ARG A 218 -8.92 -6.25 19.02
N LEU A 219 -7.86 -6.00 19.79
CA LEU A 219 -7.17 -4.72 19.78
C LEU A 219 -6.64 -4.40 18.38
N ALA A 220 -5.96 -5.36 17.72
CA ALA A 220 -5.50 -5.21 16.35
C ALA A 220 -6.66 -4.91 15.38
N GLY A 221 -7.81 -5.56 15.55
CA GLY A 221 -9.02 -5.30 14.75
C GLY A 221 -9.53 -3.86 14.91
N VAL A 222 -9.61 -3.35 16.14
CA VAL A 222 -9.99 -1.93 16.39
C VAL A 222 -9.00 -0.98 15.74
N VAL A 223 -7.69 -1.25 15.87
CA VAL A 223 -6.64 -0.45 15.23
C VAL A 223 -6.81 -0.46 13.72
N VAL A 224 -7.02 -1.63 13.10
CA VAL A 224 -7.26 -1.76 11.66
C VAL A 224 -8.43 -0.89 11.22
N VAL A 225 -9.56 -0.94 11.92
CA VAL A 225 -10.73 -0.10 11.59
C VAL A 225 -10.37 1.38 11.60
N LEU A 226 -9.82 1.87 12.70
CA LEU A 226 -9.53 3.31 12.87
C LEU A 226 -8.47 3.81 11.90
N THR A 227 -7.35 3.07 11.77
CA THR A 227 -6.24 3.51 10.92
C THR A 227 -6.55 3.36 9.43
N SER A 228 -7.36 2.36 9.04
CA SER A 228 -7.75 2.18 7.65
C SER A 228 -8.79 3.19 7.21
N LEU A 229 -9.76 3.55 8.08
CA LEU A 229 -10.65 4.68 7.82
C LEU A 229 -9.85 5.97 7.61
N ALA A 230 -8.91 6.27 8.54
CA ALA A 230 -8.03 7.43 8.42
C ALA A 230 -7.20 7.41 7.12
N GLN A 231 -6.71 6.22 6.72
CA GLN A 231 -5.96 6.07 5.47
C GLN A 231 -6.83 6.35 4.24
N GLY A 232 -8.09 5.89 4.23
CA GLY A 232 -9.04 6.18 3.15
C GLY A 232 -9.37 7.67 3.06
N MET A 233 -9.61 8.31 4.22
CA MET A 233 -9.78 9.76 4.30
C MET A 233 -8.56 10.50 3.74
N PHE A 234 -7.36 10.08 4.13
CA PHE A 234 -6.11 10.66 3.66
C PHE A 234 -5.99 10.63 2.14
N LEU A 235 -6.35 9.52 1.49
CA LEU A 235 -6.21 9.40 0.02
C LEU A 235 -7.00 10.46 -0.75
N VAL A 236 -8.19 10.84 -0.28
CA VAL A 236 -9.03 11.89 -0.88
C VAL A 236 -8.55 13.27 -0.43
N LEU A 237 -8.45 13.46 0.90
CA LEU A 237 -8.13 14.77 1.49
C LEU A 237 -6.75 15.28 1.09
N PHE A 238 -5.80 14.40 0.85
CA PHE A 238 -4.46 14.77 0.43
C PHE A 238 -4.44 15.49 -0.92
N VAL A 239 -5.24 15.03 -1.88
CA VAL A 239 -5.36 15.69 -3.20
C VAL A 239 -5.96 17.09 -3.02
N VAL A 240 -7.08 17.18 -2.29
CA VAL A 240 -7.75 18.45 -1.99
C VAL A 240 -6.82 19.40 -1.21
N PHE A 241 -6.10 18.88 -0.23
CA PHE A 241 -5.15 19.65 0.59
C PHE A 241 -4.06 20.30 -0.26
N VAL A 242 -3.46 19.53 -1.17
CA VAL A 242 -2.35 20.06 -1.99
C VAL A 242 -2.87 21.05 -3.03
N LEU A 243 -3.98 20.76 -3.72
CA LEU A 243 -4.48 21.58 -4.81
C LEU A 243 -5.23 22.84 -4.31
N ASP A 244 -6.10 22.70 -3.29
CA ASP A 244 -6.99 23.78 -2.86
C ASP A 244 -6.48 24.57 -1.64
N ILE A 245 -5.71 23.92 -0.73
CA ILE A 245 -5.24 24.60 0.49
C ILE A 245 -3.82 25.12 0.33
N LEU A 246 -2.91 24.33 -0.32
CA LEU A 246 -1.54 24.77 -0.57
C LEU A 246 -1.39 25.53 -1.89
N ASP A 247 -2.44 25.62 -2.70
CA ASP A 247 -2.41 26.18 -4.06
C ASP A 247 -1.29 25.55 -4.91
N GLY A 248 -1.09 24.25 -4.70
CA GLY A 248 -0.02 23.47 -5.31
C GLY A 248 -0.40 22.93 -6.68
N THR A 249 0.60 22.39 -7.38
CA THR A 249 0.45 21.77 -8.69
C THR A 249 0.26 20.25 -8.58
N GLU A 250 -0.12 19.61 -9.69
CA GLU A 250 -0.17 18.15 -9.82
C GLU A 250 1.19 17.50 -9.54
N GLY A 251 2.26 18.18 -9.95
CA GLY A 251 3.64 17.77 -9.65
C GLY A 251 3.91 17.75 -8.15
N ASP A 252 3.35 18.71 -7.39
CA ASP A 252 3.49 18.78 -5.93
C ASP A 252 2.73 17.65 -5.24
N VAL A 253 1.55 17.27 -5.75
CA VAL A 253 0.82 16.08 -5.27
C VAL A 253 1.70 14.83 -5.41
N GLY A 254 2.28 14.63 -6.60
CA GLY A 254 3.18 13.50 -6.85
C GLY A 254 4.44 13.54 -6.00
N LEU A 255 5.09 14.70 -5.87
CA LEU A 255 6.30 14.91 -5.10
C LEU A 255 6.07 14.64 -3.60
N LEU A 256 5.07 15.29 -3.00
CA LEU A 256 4.76 15.13 -1.58
C LEU A 256 4.36 13.69 -1.24
N ARG A 257 3.63 13.02 -2.13
CA ARG A 257 3.30 11.60 -1.99
C ARG A 257 4.53 10.70 -2.11
N GLY A 258 5.43 11.04 -3.02
CA GLY A 258 6.68 10.30 -3.26
C GLY A 258 7.67 10.41 -2.10
N VAL A 259 7.89 11.61 -1.55
CA VAL A 259 8.88 11.81 -0.47
C VAL A 259 8.51 11.07 0.83
N GLN A 260 7.25 10.74 1.06
CA GLN A 260 6.84 9.86 2.16
C GLN A 260 7.56 8.50 2.13
N ALA A 261 7.91 8.01 0.92
CA ALA A 261 8.63 6.76 0.78
C ALA A 261 10.03 6.81 1.39
N LEU A 262 10.69 7.97 1.38
CA LEU A 262 12.04 8.15 1.95
C LEU A 262 12.04 7.96 3.47
N GLY A 263 11.08 8.60 4.17
CA GLY A 263 10.89 8.39 5.61
C GLY A 263 10.53 6.94 5.93
N GLY A 264 9.67 6.35 5.12
CA GLY A 264 9.31 4.94 5.25
C GLY A 264 10.51 4.00 5.11
N LEU A 265 11.41 4.23 4.14
CA LEU A 265 12.65 3.48 3.95
C LEU A 265 13.58 3.61 5.16
N ALA A 266 13.79 4.84 5.65
CA ALA A 266 14.62 5.08 6.83
C ALA A 266 14.08 4.35 8.06
N ALA A 267 12.76 4.40 8.28
CA ALA A 267 12.10 3.69 9.37
C ALA A 267 12.17 2.16 9.21
N GLY A 268 11.96 1.64 7.98
CA GLY A 268 12.11 0.22 7.69
C GLY A 268 13.50 -0.31 8.03
N PHE A 269 14.54 0.46 7.68
CA PHE A 269 15.91 0.14 8.06
C PHE A 269 16.13 0.20 9.59
N ALA A 270 15.59 1.23 10.25
CA ALA A 270 15.65 1.35 11.71
C ALA A 270 14.95 0.18 12.42
N VAL A 271 13.78 -0.26 11.94
CA VAL A 271 13.07 -1.45 12.47
C VAL A 271 13.92 -2.71 12.28
N ALA A 272 14.51 -2.88 11.12
CA ALA A 272 15.31 -4.06 10.81
C ALA A 272 16.61 -4.16 11.64
N THR A 273 17.15 -3.05 12.11
CA THR A 273 18.46 -2.98 12.78
C THR A 273 18.33 -2.68 14.28
N ILE A 274 17.68 -1.60 14.65
CA ILE A 274 17.65 -1.05 16.01
C ILE A 274 16.42 -1.51 16.78
N ALA A 275 15.25 -1.50 16.14
CA ALA A 275 13.97 -1.71 16.79
C ALA A 275 13.59 -3.19 16.98
N ARG A 276 14.48 -4.14 16.64
CA ARG A 276 14.23 -5.59 16.83
C ARG A 276 13.87 -5.98 18.28
N LYS A 277 14.32 -5.18 19.25
CA LYS A 277 14.09 -5.42 20.69
C LYS A 277 12.86 -4.66 21.22
N VAL A 278 12.22 -3.82 20.40
CA VAL A 278 11.07 -3.03 20.81
C VAL A 278 9.80 -3.87 20.72
N ALA A 279 8.97 -3.81 21.75
CA ALA A 279 7.70 -4.55 21.76
C ALA A 279 6.79 -4.10 20.60
N PRO A 280 6.10 -5.01 19.88
CA PRO A 280 5.21 -4.67 18.77
C PRO A 280 4.15 -3.61 19.12
N ALA A 281 3.56 -3.71 20.33
CA ALA A 281 2.59 -2.74 20.82
C ALA A 281 3.18 -1.34 21.05
N ALA A 282 4.45 -1.23 21.43
CA ALA A 282 5.13 0.05 21.57
C ALA A 282 5.42 0.70 20.20
N LEU A 283 5.86 -0.10 19.21
CA LEU A 283 6.03 0.39 17.83
C LEU A 283 4.71 0.89 17.26
N LEU A 284 3.63 0.11 17.45
CA LEU A 284 2.29 0.47 17.01
C LEU A 284 1.76 1.72 17.71
N GLY A 285 1.88 1.78 19.03
CA GLY A 285 1.35 2.90 19.82
C GLY A 285 2.13 4.20 19.59
N TRP A 286 3.44 4.20 19.77
CA TRP A 286 4.25 5.42 19.60
C TRP A 286 4.35 5.84 18.13
N GLY A 287 4.47 4.89 17.19
CA GLY A 287 4.42 5.19 15.75
C GLY A 287 3.07 5.78 15.33
N GLY A 288 1.96 5.20 15.80
CA GLY A 288 0.63 5.72 15.53
C GLY A 288 0.39 7.11 16.15
N LEU A 289 0.87 7.36 17.37
CA LEU A 289 0.78 8.66 18.02
C LEU A 289 1.58 9.72 17.26
N ALA A 290 2.81 9.42 16.91
CA ALA A 290 3.65 10.31 16.10
C ALA A 290 3.00 10.60 14.73
N LEU A 291 2.40 9.58 14.07
CA LEU A 291 1.66 9.76 12.83
C LEU A 291 0.48 10.70 13.00
N GLY A 292 -0.34 10.51 14.03
CA GLY A 292 -1.51 11.35 14.30
C GLY A 292 -1.13 12.81 14.61
N LEU A 293 -0.13 13.02 15.47
CA LEU A 293 0.34 14.37 15.83
C LEU A 293 1.01 15.09 14.66
N LEU A 294 1.84 14.40 13.87
CA LEU A 294 2.44 14.98 12.66
C LEU A 294 1.38 15.28 11.60
N SER A 295 0.37 14.42 11.44
CA SER A 295 -0.74 14.70 10.54
C SER A 295 -1.49 15.96 11.00
N ALA A 296 -1.84 16.07 12.28
CA ALA A 296 -2.49 17.26 12.83
C ALA A 296 -1.64 18.53 12.63
N LEU A 297 -0.32 18.44 12.82
CA LEU A 297 0.59 19.55 12.54
C LEU A 297 0.54 19.95 11.06
N ILE A 298 0.70 18.98 10.14
CA ILE A 298 0.70 19.22 8.69
C ILE A 298 -0.60 19.91 8.26
N TRP A 299 -1.75 19.41 8.73
CA TRP A 299 -3.06 19.92 8.32
C TRP A 299 -3.38 21.32 8.81
N ASN A 300 -2.81 21.74 9.94
CA ASN A 300 -3.07 23.06 10.51
C ASN A 300 -1.95 24.07 10.23
N LEU A 301 -0.80 23.62 9.70
CA LEU A 301 0.34 24.49 9.40
C LEU A 301 0.09 25.53 8.29
N PRO A 302 -0.80 25.33 7.30
CA PRO A 302 -1.10 26.35 6.30
C PRO A 302 -1.57 27.69 6.89
N ALA A 303 -2.13 27.70 8.11
CA ALA A 303 -2.45 28.94 8.82
C ALA A 303 -1.21 29.81 9.13
N LEU A 304 0.00 29.21 9.14
CA LEU A 304 1.27 29.89 9.44
C LEU A 304 2.18 30.03 8.22
N THR A 305 2.20 29.02 7.35
CA THR A 305 3.04 29.00 6.15
C THR A 305 2.50 28.05 5.08
N ALA A 306 2.55 28.47 3.83
CA ALA A 306 2.27 27.66 2.65
C ALA A 306 3.55 27.24 1.90
N SER A 307 4.74 27.42 2.50
CA SER A 307 6.01 27.08 1.87
C SER A 307 6.10 25.60 1.52
N LEU A 308 6.12 25.24 0.25
CA LEU A 308 6.23 23.87 -0.25
C LEU A 308 7.42 23.13 0.34
N GLY A 309 8.57 23.81 0.52
CA GLY A 309 9.77 23.21 1.10
C GLY A 309 9.55 22.67 2.52
N VAL A 310 8.76 23.36 3.34
CA VAL A 310 8.36 22.91 4.68
C VAL A 310 7.53 21.62 4.59
N PHE A 311 6.56 21.59 3.68
CA PHE A 311 5.71 20.42 3.48
C PHE A 311 6.48 19.24 2.90
N ILE A 312 7.44 19.46 1.99
CA ILE A 312 8.34 18.39 1.51
C ILE A 312 9.08 17.75 2.70
N GLY A 313 9.63 18.56 3.62
CA GLY A 313 10.29 18.07 4.82
C GLY A 313 9.34 17.27 5.72
N LEU A 314 8.16 17.80 6.02
CA LEU A 314 7.17 17.16 6.89
C LEU A 314 6.61 15.85 6.28
N PHE A 315 6.29 15.85 4.98
CA PHE A 315 5.84 14.64 4.28
C PHE A 315 6.96 13.59 4.17
N GLY A 316 8.21 14.03 4.04
CA GLY A 316 9.36 13.14 4.14
C GLY A 316 9.46 12.44 5.51
N VAL A 317 9.20 13.17 6.59
CA VAL A 317 9.25 12.63 7.97
C VAL A 317 8.03 11.76 8.28
N VAL A 318 6.80 12.14 7.86
CA VAL A 318 5.56 11.45 8.23
C VAL A 318 5.49 10.00 7.72
N GLY A 319 6.27 9.66 6.70
CA GLY A 319 6.39 8.29 6.22
C GLY A 319 6.97 7.33 7.26
N ALA A 320 7.86 7.80 8.14
CA ALA A 320 8.52 6.97 9.14
C ALA A 320 7.57 6.44 10.22
N PRO A 321 6.77 7.27 10.92
CA PRO A 321 5.77 6.80 11.89
C PRO A 321 4.78 5.80 11.30
N GLY A 322 4.36 5.99 10.04
CA GLY A 322 3.46 5.07 9.35
C GLY A 322 4.04 3.66 9.23
N VAL A 323 5.33 3.55 8.83
CA VAL A 323 6.03 2.26 8.73
C VAL A 323 6.25 1.62 10.10
N LEU A 324 6.58 2.41 11.13
CA LEU A 324 6.72 1.91 12.50
C LEU A 324 5.41 1.32 13.02
N ALA A 325 4.30 2.07 12.87
CA ALA A 325 2.97 1.61 13.29
C ALA A 325 2.53 0.37 12.52
N GLY A 326 2.69 0.34 11.19
CA GLY A 326 2.36 -0.82 10.36
C GLY A 326 3.16 -2.07 10.71
N SER A 327 4.48 -1.91 10.93
CA SER A 327 5.35 -3.01 11.37
C SER A 327 4.93 -3.54 12.75
N GLY A 328 4.56 -2.64 13.67
CA GLY A 328 4.05 -2.98 15.00
C GLY A 328 2.73 -3.76 14.92
N LEU A 329 1.78 -3.31 14.09
CA LEU A 329 0.50 -3.97 13.87
C LEU A 329 0.69 -5.38 13.28
N LEU A 330 1.47 -5.50 12.23
CA LEU A 330 1.75 -6.79 11.59
C LEU A 330 2.40 -7.78 12.57
N SER A 331 3.40 -7.32 13.33
CA SER A 331 4.07 -8.13 14.34
C SER A 331 3.12 -8.52 15.48
N LEU A 332 2.23 -7.62 15.92
CA LEU A 332 1.22 -7.91 16.95
C LEU A 332 0.28 -9.02 16.47
N VAL A 333 -0.23 -8.92 15.25
CA VAL A 333 -1.12 -9.94 14.65
C VAL A 333 -0.40 -11.27 14.51
N GLN A 334 0.82 -11.29 13.98
CA GLN A 334 1.60 -12.51 13.78
C GLN A 334 1.97 -13.22 15.10
N THR A 335 2.19 -12.46 16.17
CA THR A 335 2.55 -13.03 17.47
C THR A 335 1.33 -13.41 18.33
N ALA A 336 0.16 -12.85 18.04
CA ALA A 336 -1.09 -13.15 18.74
C ALA A 336 -1.86 -14.32 18.09
N ALA A 337 -1.76 -14.47 16.76
CA ALA A 337 -2.42 -15.57 16.06
C ALA A 337 -1.72 -16.93 16.29
N SER A 338 -2.50 -18.00 16.42
CA SER A 338 -1.95 -19.35 16.47
C SER A 338 -1.27 -19.70 15.13
N PRO A 339 -0.16 -20.48 15.13
CA PRO A 339 0.58 -20.82 13.91
C PRO A 339 -0.30 -21.40 12.80
N GLU A 340 -1.29 -22.25 13.17
CA GLU A 340 -2.19 -22.93 12.24
C GLU A 340 -3.20 -21.95 11.59
N ARG A 341 -3.53 -20.84 12.25
CA ARG A 341 -4.56 -19.87 11.83
C ARG A 341 -3.99 -18.53 11.40
N SER A 342 -2.68 -18.32 11.53
CA SER A 342 -2.00 -17.05 11.21
C SER A 342 -2.31 -16.56 9.80
N GLY A 343 -2.32 -17.45 8.80
CA GLY A 343 -2.68 -17.09 7.42
C GLY A 343 -4.11 -16.58 7.27
N ARG A 344 -5.08 -17.20 7.98
CA ARG A 344 -6.49 -16.79 7.96
C ARG A 344 -6.70 -15.43 8.65
N VAL A 345 -6.04 -15.24 9.78
CA VAL A 345 -6.10 -13.96 10.51
C VAL A 345 -5.49 -12.84 9.67
N LEU A 346 -4.31 -13.06 9.07
CA LEU A 346 -3.65 -12.07 8.21
C LEU A 346 -4.50 -11.72 6.98
N SER A 347 -5.07 -12.71 6.29
CA SER A 347 -5.94 -12.43 5.14
C SER A 347 -7.18 -11.63 5.54
N THR A 348 -7.77 -11.90 6.71
CA THR A 348 -8.89 -11.14 7.26
C THR A 348 -8.50 -9.71 7.60
N VAL A 349 -7.32 -9.51 8.20
CA VAL A 349 -6.76 -8.18 8.52
C VAL A 349 -6.53 -7.38 7.22
N PHE A 350 -5.91 -7.98 6.19
CA PHE A 350 -5.69 -7.28 4.92
C PHE A 350 -6.99 -6.94 4.19
N ALA A 351 -7.95 -7.86 4.15
CA ALA A 351 -9.27 -7.59 3.58
C ALA A 351 -10.01 -6.49 4.34
N GLY A 352 -9.95 -6.52 5.68
CA GLY A 352 -10.50 -5.46 6.53
C GLY A 352 -9.83 -4.11 6.29
N THR A 353 -8.49 -4.09 6.21
CA THR A 353 -7.73 -2.86 5.90
C THR A 353 -8.23 -2.24 4.59
N ALA A 354 -8.33 -3.01 3.53
CA ALA A 354 -8.78 -2.47 2.24
C ALA A 354 -10.25 -2.05 2.26
N GLY A 355 -11.15 -2.83 2.90
CA GLY A 355 -12.57 -2.49 3.01
C GLY A 355 -12.79 -1.19 3.81
N PHE A 356 -12.13 -1.03 4.95
CA PHE A 356 -12.25 0.19 5.76
C PHE A 356 -11.54 1.39 5.11
N THR A 357 -10.46 1.18 4.34
CA THR A 357 -9.84 2.24 3.53
C THR A 357 -10.82 2.72 2.45
N ALA A 358 -11.48 1.81 1.74
CA ALA A 358 -12.50 2.16 0.76
C ALA A 358 -13.67 2.92 1.41
N LEU A 359 -14.14 2.45 2.57
CA LEU A 359 -15.19 3.13 3.34
C LEU A 359 -14.76 4.54 3.77
N GLY A 360 -13.53 4.70 4.27
CA GLY A 360 -12.99 6.00 4.66
C GLY A 360 -12.94 6.99 3.50
N ALA A 361 -12.54 6.52 2.31
CA ALA A 361 -12.56 7.35 1.09
C ALA A 361 -13.98 7.78 0.70
N LEU A 362 -14.94 6.85 0.70
CA LEU A 362 -16.35 7.14 0.38
C LEU A 362 -16.99 8.11 1.38
N VAL A 363 -16.77 7.88 2.68
CA VAL A 363 -17.27 8.78 3.75
C VAL A 363 -16.72 10.18 3.56
N THR A 364 -15.43 10.30 3.24
CA THR A 364 -14.81 11.60 2.97
C THR A 364 -15.43 12.27 1.75
N GLY A 365 -15.55 11.55 0.64
CA GLY A 365 -16.15 12.08 -0.58
C GLY A 365 -17.59 12.57 -0.39
N GLY A 366 -18.38 11.88 0.46
CA GLY A 366 -19.76 12.25 0.75
C GLY A 366 -19.93 13.37 1.79
N LEU A 367 -18.94 13.55 2.68
CA LEU A 367 -19.05 14.52 3.78
C LEU A 367 -18.23 15.80 3.57
N LEU A 368 -17.38 15.87 2.55
CA LEU A 368 -16.46 16.99 2.36
C LEU A 368 -17.20 18.30 2.20
N ASP A 369 -18.25 18.32 1.37
CA ASP A 369 -19.05 19.52 1.10
C ASP A 369 -19.88 19.97 2.32
N VAL A 370 -20.18 19.05 3.25
CA VAL A 370 -20.99 19.35 4.44
C VAL A 370 -20.13 19.80 5.62
N LEU A 371 -19.02 19.11 5.88
CA LEU A 371 -18.19 19.34 7.07
C LEU A 371 -16.97 20.22 6.77
N GLY A 372 -16.60 20.35 5.52
CA GLY A 372 -15.42 21.10 5.08
C GLY A 372 -14.11 20.33 5.28
N THR A 373 -13.10 20.73 4.51
CA THR A 373 -11.79 20.06 4.44
C THR A 373 -11.06 20.05 5.77
N GLY A 374 -11.04 21.18 6.48
CA GLY A 374 -10.31 21.33 7.75
C GLY A 374 -10.80 20.41 8.85
N VAL A 375 -12.14 20.23 8.97
CA VAL A 375 -12.73 19.31 9.97
C VAL A 375 -12.34 17.88 9.64
N LEU A 376 -12.47 17.43 8.39
CA LEU A 376 -12.18 16.07 7.98
C LEU A 376 -10.69 15.73 8.09
N LEU A 377 -9.78 16.68 7.79
CA LEU A 377 -8.34 16.53 8.00
C LEU A 377 -8.01 16.29 9.49
N ASN A 378 -8.63 17.07 10.38
CA ASN A 378 -8.43 16.87 11.83
C ASN A 378 -9.07 15.60 12.37
N VAL A 379 -10.22 15.17 11.82
CA VAL A 379 -10.82 13.86 12.14
C VAL A 379 -9.86 12.74 11.71
N GLN A 380 -9.27 12.83 10.53
CA GLN A 380 -8.29 11.86 10.03
C GLN A 380 -7.07 11.73 10.98
N ALA A 381 -6.49 12.85 11.41
CA ALA A 381 -5.39 12.88 12.37
C ALA A 381 -5.83 12.34 13.74
N GLY A 382 -7.05 12.69 14.19
CA GLY A 382 -7.66 12.21 15.41
C GLY A 382 -7.85 10.71 15.46
N LEU A 383 -8.27 10.07 14.36
CA LEU A 383 -8.42 8.61 14.27
C LEU A 383 -7.08 7.89 14.51
N HIS A 384 -5.97 8.37 13.96
CA HIS A 384 -4.63 7.83 14.25
C HIS A 384 -4.24 8.02 15.70
N THR A 385 -4.47 9.22 16.25
CA THR A 385 -4.18 9.54 17.65
C THR A 385 -4.97 8.68 18.63
N VAL A 386 -6.29 8.56 18.43
CA VAL A 386 -7.17 7.72 19.26
C VAL A 386 -6.75 6.26 19.19
N SER A 387 -6.48 5.75 17.99
CA SER A 387 -5.99 4.38 17.81
C SER A 387 -4.71 4.13 18.60
N ALA A 388 -3.76 5.06 18.57
CA ALA A 388 -2.50 4.96 19.28
C ALA A 388 -2.70 5.01 20.81
N LEU A 389 -3.55 5.92 21.31
CA LEU A 389 -3.85 6.04 22.74
C LEU A 389 -4.53 4.77 23.28
N VAL A 390 -5.43 4.15 22.51
CA VAL A 390 -6.04 2.85 22.86
C VAL A 390 -4.96 1.78 23.02
N VAL A 391 -4.02 1.68 22.08
CA VAL A 391 -2.92 0.70 22.15
C VAL A 391 -2.03 0.95 23.37
N LEU A 392 -1.61 2.21 23.59
CA LEU A 392 -0.75 2.58 24.71
C LEU A 392 -1.44 2.35 26.07
N GLY A 393 -2.74 2.69 26.20
CA GLY A 393 -3.53 2.45 27.40
C GLY A 393 -3.68 0.96 27.74
N VAL A 394 -3.98 0.13 26.73
CA VAL A 394 -4.05 -1.33 26.92
C VAL A 394 -2.68 -1.92 27.24
N SER A 395 -1.60 -1.39 26.65
CA SER A 395 -0.24 -1.80 26.95
C SER A 395 0.16 -1.45 28.39
N ALA A 396 -0.15 -0.25 28.85
CA ALA A 396 0.11 0.20 30.22
C ALA A 396 -0.65 -0.60 31.27
N SER A 397 -1.89 -1.05 30.97
CA SER A 397 -2.68 -1.88 31.89
C SER A 397 -2.15 -3.33 32.06
N GLY A 398 -1.05 -3.69 31.40
CA GLY A 398 -0.45 -5.03 31.48
C GLY A 398 -1.20 -6.12 30.72
N LYS A 399 -2.37 -5.83 30.12
CA LYS A 399 -3.21 -6.81 29.39
C LYS A 399 -2.57 -7.39 28.13
N LEU A 400 -1.45 -6.80 27.67
CA LEU A 400 -0.66 -7.29 26.54
C LEU A 400 0.57 -8.11 26.94
N ARG A 401 0.84 -8.26 28.25
CA ARG A 401 1.90 -9.15 28.74
C ARG A 401 1.49 -10.60 28.42
N ARG A 402 2.41 -11.36 27.82
CA ARG A 402 2.24 -12.82 27.67
C ARG A 402 2.16 -13.43 29.07
N ASP A 403 1.22 -14.34 29.29
CA ASP A 403 1.42 -15.37 30.31
C ASP A 403 2.73 -16.08 29.98
N PRO A 404 3.60 -16.32 30.97
CA PRO A 404 4.86 -17.04 30.73
C PRO A 404 4.53 -18.38 30.07
N ILE A 405 5.20 -18.66 28.95
CA ILE A 405 5.12 -19.98 28.30
C ILE A 405 5.40 -21.00 29.41
N PRO A 406 4.49 -21.96 29.69
CA PRO A 406 4.77 -23.00 30.65
C PRO A 406 6.06 -23.69 30.23
N ALA A 407 7.02 -23.73 31.13
CA ALA A 407 8.32 -24.34 30.88
C ALA A 407 8.07 -25.78 30.40
N VAL A 408 8.57 -26.11 29.20
CA VAL A 408 8.55 -27.48 28.69
C VAL A 408 9.23 -28.33 29.73
N PRO A 409 8.59 -29.40 30.28
CA PRO A 409 9.23 -30.29 31.22
C PRO A 409 10.47 -30.85 30.52
N ARG A 410 11.63 -30.60 31.09
CA ARG A 410 12.85 -31.27 30.65
C ARG A 410 12.61 -32.77 30.87
N SER A 411 12.42 -33.52 29.78
CA SER A 411 12.46 -34.98 29.79
C SER A 411 13.82 -35.35 30.31
N GLY A 412 13.83 -35.87 31.56
CA GLY A 412 14.99 -36.50 32.16
C GLY A 412 15.35 -37.81 31.48
#